data_9fa39608613a1d0afd41dd0b25e231fd
#
_entry.id   9fa39608613a1d0afd41dd0b25e231fd
#
_cell.length_a   1.000
_cell.length_b   1.000
_cell.length_c   1.000
_cell.angle_alpha   90.00
_cell.angle_beta   90.00
_cell.angle_gamma   90.00
#
_symmetry.space_group_name_H-M   'P 1'
#
loop_
_entity.id
_entity.type
_entity.pdbx_description
1 polymer ?
#
loop_
_entity_poly.entity_id
_entity_poly.type
_entity_poly.pdbx_seq_one_letter_code
_entity_poly.pdbx_strand_id
1 'polypeptide(L)'
;MRLVCWNLAGWVNKTDEQVEALISRQPSTICLQEVRSKAVEPITRKLQAAGYRYFHDTVCDAVKNNRSKGNMVVSIYPFEHLPEYIVVPFTESVVSVNVETPHGKIKIHNAHIPNGSSYGWKKIETFEAIFKTLSSEDDNLRILCGDFNSPQAELPNGETVTWGQRLSRNNEVFLIRNNLRWHQGELSVIRELADHNLADVFRQLHGYGLEEYSYLVRRKGEIVSKRRFDHVFASQELQPQACVYLNQFRELGLSDHSPIEVIFSPSTKFP
;
A
#
# COMPACT_ATOMS: atom_id res chain seq x y z
N MET A 1 12.08 8.36 -10.09
CA MET A 1 12.04 7.15 -9.23
C MET A 1 10.89 6.26 -9.68
N ARG A 2 11.07 4.92 -9.73
CA ARG A 2 9.97 3.95 -9.95
C ARG A 2 9.74 3.16 -8.68
N LEU A 3 8.53 3.18 -8.18
CA LEU A 3 8.10 2.43 -7.00
C LEU A 3 7.08 1.36 -7.43
N VAL A 4 7.24 0.13 -6.94
CA VAL A 4 6.23 -0.93 -7.04
C VAL A 4 5.81 -1.34 -5.64
N CYS A 5 4.50 -1.34 -5.39
CA CYS A 5 3.91 -1.80 -4.16
C CYS A 5 3.01 -3.02 -4.45
N TRP A 6 3.17 -4.12 -3.69
CA TRP A 6 2.49 -5.38 -3.97
C TRP A 6 2.24 -6.24 -2.74
N ASN A 7 1.00 -6.65 -2.54
CA ASN A 7 0.65 -7.71 -1.61
C ASN A 7 0.89 -9.08 -2.29
N LEU A 8 1.79 -9.90 -1.71
CA LEU A 8 2.20 -11.20 -2.26
C LEU A 8 1.26 -12.37 -1.91
N ALA A 9 0.14 -12.09 -1.21
CA ALA A 9 -0.82 -13.09 -0.72
C ALA A 9 -0.23 -14.16 0.22
N GLY A 10 1.04 -14.04 0.60
CA GLY A 10 1.77 -15.04 1.38
C GLY A 10 2.02 -16.35 0.62
N TRP A 11 2.01 -16.35 -0.70
CA TRP A 11 2.18 -17.54 -1.54
C TRP A 11 3.67 -17.88 -1.74
N VAL A 12 4.25 -18.64 -0.81
CA VAL A 12 5.65 -19.03 -0.84
C VAL A 12 6.03 -19.83 -2.11
N ASN A 13 5.11 -20.63 -2.61
CA ASN A 13 5.31 -21.41 -3.85
C ASN A 13 5.34 -20.55 -5.13
N LYS A 14 5.02 -19.28 -5.05
CA LYS A 14 5.05 -18.31 -6.16
C LYS A 14 6.20 -17.31 -6.06
N THR A 15 7.02 -17.41 -5.02
CA THR A 15 8.07 -16.43 -4.73
C THR A 15 9.01 -16.19 -5.92
N ASP A 16 9.39 -17.23 -6.62
CA ASP A 16 10.32 -17.13 -7.75
C ASP A 16 9.73 -16.33 -8.90
N GLU A 17 8.51 -16.66 -9.32
CA GLU A 17 7.81 -15.97 -10.40
C GLU A 17 7.45 -14.51 -9.98
N GLN A 18 7.08 -14.31 -8.72
CA GLN A 18 6.80 -12.97 -8.18
C GLN A 18 8.04 -12.07 -8.27
N VAL A 19 9.20 -12.57 -7.87
CA VAL A 19 10.45 -11.78 -7.92
C VAL A 19 10.88 -11.51 -9.36
N GLU A 20 10.77 -12.48 -10.27
CA GLU A 20 11.06 -12.28 -11.70
C GLU A 20 10.15 -11.22 -12.33
N ALA A 21 8.86 -11.25 -11.98
CA ALA A 21 7.91 -10.23 -12.41
C ALA A 21 8.28 -8.83 -11.90
N LEU A 22 8.71 -8.70 -10.63
CA LEU A 22 9.21 -7.44 -10.07
C LEU A 22 10.46 -6.95 -10.79
N ILE A 23 11.46 -7.82 -10.99
CA ILE A 23 12.71 -7.49 -11.68
C ILE A 23 12.44 -7.00 -13.11
N SER A 24 11.47 -7.59 -13.82
CA SER A 24 11.11 -7.18 -15.17
C SER A 24 10.63 -5.73 -15.26
N ARG A 25 10.14 -5.15 -14.16
CA ARG A 25 9.71 -3.75 -14.08
C ARG A 25 10.84 -2.78 -13.75
N GLN A 26 11.99 -3.28 -13.27
CA GLN A 26 13.15 -2.48 -12.86
C GLN A 26 12.78 -1.35 -11.89
N PRO A 27 12.02 -1.61 -10.80
CA PRO A 27 11.72 -0.58 -9.83
C PRO A 27 12.96 -0.17 -9.05
N SER A 28 13.08 1.09 -8.69
CA SER A 28 14.14 1.54 -7.78
C SER A 28 13.81 1.26 -6.31
N THR A 29 12.52 1.14 -6.00
CA THR A 29 12.03 0.80 -4.65
C THR A 29 10.83 -0.15 -4.75
N ILE A 30 10.82 -1.16 -3.89
CA ILE A 30 9.80 -2.21 -3.82
C ILE A 30 9.23 -2.23 -2.41
N CYS A 31 7.90 -2.18 -2.29
CA CYS A 31 7.18 -2.29 -1.03
C CYS A 31 6.28 -3.53 -1.08
N LEU A 32 6.56 -4.53 -0.25
CA LEU A 32 5.84 -5.80 -0.26
C LEU A 32 5.02 -5.98 1.02
N GLN A 33 3.84 -6.57 0.89
CA GLN A 33 3.00 -6.97 2.02
C GLN A 33 2.79 -8.49 1.98
N GLU A 34 2.39 -9.03 3.11
CA GLU A 34 2.15 -10.47 3.32
C GLU A 34 3.38 -11.37 3.03
N VAL A 35 4.58 -10.87 3.27
CA VAL A 35 5.81 -11.67 3.15
C VAL A 35 5.88 -12.68 4.28
N ARG A 36 6.02 -13.97 3.96
CA ARG A 36 6.25 -15.04 4.94
C ARG A 36 7.72 -15.27 5.20
N SER A 37 8.08 -15.79 6.38
CA SER A 37 9.47 -16.08 6.76
C SER A 37 10.23 -16.95 5.75
N LYS A 38 9.56 -17.97 5.20
CA LYS A 38 10.16 -18.84 4.17
C LYS A 38 10.42 -18.14 2.82
N ALA A 39 9.80 -16.98 2.57
CA ALA A 39 9.98 -16.22 1.33
C ALA A 39 11.08 -15.15 1.45
N VAL A 40 11.47 -14.73 2.67
CA VAL A 40 12.43 -13.63 2.88
C VAL A 40 13.77 -13.93 2.20
N GLU A 41 14.39 -15.08 2.49
CA GLU A 41 15.70 -15.44 1.94
C GLU A 41 15.66 -15.59 0.40
N PRO A 42 14.72 -16.31 -0.22
CA PRO A 42 14.61 -16.38 -1.68
C PRO A 42 14.41 -15.01 -2.34
N ILE A 43 13.54 -14.16 -1.80
CA ILE A 43 13.31 -12.78 -2.29
C ILE A 43 14.62 -12.00 -2.22
N THR A 44 15.27 -11.97 -1.05
CA THR A 44 16.50 -11.21 -0.82
C THR A 44 17.61 -11.65 -1.77
N ARG A 45 17.87 -12.94 -1.88
CA ARG A 45 18.93 -13.48 -2.73
C ARG A 45 18.72 -13.12 -4.21
N LYS A 46 17.51 -13.30 -4.75
CA LYS A 46 17.21 -12.99 -6.15
C LYS A 46 17.29 -11.49 -6.44
N LEU A 47 16.77 -10.66 -5.54
CA LEU A 47 16.84 -9.20 -5.72
C LEU A 47 18.27 -8.68 -5.55
N GLN A 48 19.08 -9.26 -4.65
CA GLN A 48 20.51 -8.96 -4.57
C GLN A 48 21.25 -9.28 -5.87
N ALA A 49 20.97 -10.43 -6.48
CA ALA A 49 21.52 -10.81 -7.78
C ALA A 49 21.10 -9.83 -8.90
N ALA A 50 19.94 -9.20 -8.77
CA ALA A 50 19.44 -8.15 -9.68
C ALA A 50 19.93 -6.73 -9.33
N GLY A 51 20.82 -6.57 -8.33
CA GLY A 51 21.48 -5.31 -8.00
C GLY A 51 20.85 -4.51 -6.84
N TYR A 52 19.81 -5.01 -6.19
CA TYR A 52 19.27 -4.37 -4.98
C TYR A 52 20.20 -4.61 -3.79
N ARG A 53 20.37 -3.60 -2.94
CA ARG A 53 21.36 -3.65 -1.85
C ARG A 53 20.79 -3.40 -0.48
N TYR A 54 19.63 -2.76 -0.38
CA TYR A 54 19.05 -2.31 0.88
C TYR A 54 17.72 -3.03 1.10
N PHE A 55 17.60 -3.69 2.25
CA PHE A 55 16.48 -4.56 2.61
C PHE A 55 16.09 -4.33 4.06
N HIS A 56 14.80 -4.24 4.33
CA HIS A 56 14.27 -4.29 5.69
C HIS A 56 12.91 -4.99 5.67
N ASP A 57 12.66 -5.87 6.64
CA ASP A 57 11.38 -6.55 6.80
C ASP A 57 10.95 -6.63 8.27
N THR A 58 9.65 -6.82 8.48
CA THR A 58 9.03 -6.99 9.80
C THR A 58 8.57 -8.43 10.07
N VAL A 59 9.07 -9.39 9.30
CA VAL A 59 8.62 -10.79 9.40
C VAL A 59 9.01 -11.41 10.74
N CYS A 60 10.17 -11.06 11.30
CA CYS A 60 10.57 -11.51 12.64
C CYS A 60 9.65 -10.97 13.72
N ASP A 61 9.17 -9.72 13.60
CA ASP A 61 8.23 -9.13 14.55
C ASP A 61 6.84 -9.75 14.41
N ALA A 62 6.41 -10.05 13.19
CA ALA A 62 5.19 -10.81 12.95
C ALA A 62 5.22 -12.16 13.68
N VAL A 63 6.32 -12.91 13.58
CA VAL A 63 6.46 -14.20 14.27
C VAL A 63 6.42 -14.05 15.80
N LYS A 64 7.08 -13.04 16.38
CA LYS A 64 7.01 -12.74 17.80
C LYS A 64 5.57 -12.44 18.27
N ASN A 65 4.77 -11.81 17.40
CA ASN A 65 3.38 -11.47 17.64
C ASN A 65 2.39 -12.60 17.26
N ASN A 66 2.87 -13.84 17.08
CA ASN A 66 2.08 -15.00 16.62
C ASN A 66 1.36 -14.77 15.29
N ARG A 67 1.96 -13.96 14.41
CA ARG A 67 1.49 -13.71 13.04
C ARG A 67 2.48 -14.33 12.06
N SER A 68 2.00 -14.63 10.87
CA SER A 68 2.80 -15.42 9.89
C SER A 68 3.31 -14.60 8.72
N LYS A 69 2.98 -13.31 8.67
CA LYS A 69 3.23 -12.43 7.53
C LYS A 69 3.66 -11.06 8.03
N GLY A 70 4.69 -10.50 7.40
CA GLY A 70 5.17 -9.15 7.63
C GLY A 70 5.24 -8.35 6.34
N ASN A 71 5.76 -7.15 6.43
CA ASN A 71 6.03 -6.26 5.30
C ASN A 71 7.54 -6.24 4.99
N MET A 72 7.90 -5.88 3.75
CA MET A 72 9.29 -5.73 3.34
C MET A 72 9.45 -4.49 2.46
N VAL A 73 10.54 -3.75 2.66
CA VAL A 73 10.98 -2.68 1.76
C VAL A 73 12.34 -3.04 1.20
N VAL A 74 12.50 -2.89 -0.11
CA VAL A 74 13.74 -3.15 -0.84
C VAL A 74 14.06 -1.96 -1.74
N SER A 75 15.33 -1.55 -1.81
CA SER A 75 15.75 -0.42 -2.64
C SER A 75 17.12 -0.64 -3.25
N ILE A 76 17.36 -0.01 -4.43
CA ILE A 76 18.70 0.16 -4.98
C ILE A 76 19.42 1.33 -4.28
N TYR A 77 18.67 2.25 -3.67
CA TYR A 77 19.18 3.41 -2.95
C TYR A 77 19.33 3.10 -1.45
N PRO A 78 20.33 3.72 -0.78
CA PRO A 78 20.47 3.61 0.66
C PRO A 78 19.20 4.10 1.37
N PHE A 79 18.87 3.43 2.47
CA PHE A 79 17.84 3.92 3.37
C PHE A 79 18.17 3.60 4.83
N GLU A 80 17.60 4.40 5.71
CA GLU A 80 17.57 4.20 7.15
C GLU A 80 16.17 3.72 7.57
N HIS A 81 16.10 2.65 8.36
CA HIS A 81 14.84 2.23 9.00
C HIS A 81 14.46 3.22 10.10
N LEU A 82 13.19 3.61 10.14
CA LEU A 82 12.61 4.50 11.13
C LEU A 82 11.71 3.69 12.08
N PRO A 83 12.27 3.07 13.13
CA PRO A 83 11.50 2.24 14.03
C PRO A 83 10.46 3.10 14.77
N GLU A 84 9.27 2.53 14.98
CA GLU A 84 8.17 3.18 15.73
C GLU A 84 7.77 4.57 15.25
N TYR A 85 8.10 4.93 13.99
CA TYR A 85 7.68 6.21 13.42
C TYR A 85 6.15 6.33 13.36
N ILE A 86 5.46 5.24 13.00
CA ILE A 86 4.01 5.11 13.08
C ILE A 86 3.71 3.95 14.04
N VAL A 87 3.21 4.28 15.25
CA VAL A 87 2.90 3.28 16.27
C VAL A 87 1.50 2.71 16.06
N VAL A 88 1.43 1.48 15.56
CA VAL A 88 0.20 0.78 15.22
C VAL A 88 -0.04 -0.44 16.11
N PRO A 89 -1.30 -0.94 16.21
CA PRO A 89 -1.62 -2.11 17.05
C PRO A 89 -0.86 -3.39 16.72
N PHE A 90 -0.46 -3.54 15.45
CA PHE A 90 0.37 -4.64 14.96
C PHE A 90 1.64 -4.05 14.34
N THR A 91 2.74 -4.05 15.06
CA THR A 91 3.98 -3.38 14.68
C THR A 91 4.53 -3.84 13.33
N GLU A 92 4.32 -5.11 12.98
CA GLU A 92 4.70 -5.67 11.69
C GLU A 92 3.87 -5.16 10.50
N SER A 93 2.76 -4.45 10.77
CA SER A 93 1.84 -3.95 9.74
C SER A 93 2.33 -2.69 9.02
N VAL A 94 3.33 -1.98 9.56
CA VAL A 94 3.88 -0.78 8.94
C VAL A 94 5.41 -0.80 9.04
N VAL A 95 6.06 -0.58 7.89
CA VAL A 95 7.51 -0.33 7.80
C VAL A 95 7.71 1.10 7.34
N SER A 96 8.50 1.87 8.08
CA SER A 96 8.89 3.23 7.72
C SER A 96 10.39 3.29 7.45
N VAL A 97 10.79 3.84 6.31
CA VAL A 97 12.19 4.04 5.93
C VAL A 97 12.42 5.45 5.37
N ASN A 98 13.62 5.97 5.52
CA ASN A 98 14.04 7.22 4.91
C ASN A 98 15.05 6.92 3.80
N VAL A 99 14.61 7.01 2.54
CA VAL A 99 15.38 6.59 1.35
C VAL A 99 16.14 7.79 0.78
N GLU A 100 17.44 7.62 0.55
CA GLU A 100 18.30 8.65 -0.06
C GLU A 100 18.28 8.51 -1.59
N THR A 101 17.36 9.20 -2.25
CA THR A 101 17.21 9.16 -3.71
C THR A 101 17.95 10.32 -4.39
N PRO A 102 18.16 10.25 -5.72
CA PRO A 102 18.66 11.40 -6.49
C PRO A 102 17.75 12.64 -6.42
N HIS A 103 16.53 12.50 -5.91
CA HIS A 103 15.56 13.58 -5.71
C HIS A 103 15.53 14.12 -4.29
N GLY A 104 16.48 13.71 -3.44
CA GLY A 104 16.53 14.00 -2.02
C GLY A 104 16.03 12.83 -1.16
N LYS A 105 15.89 13.09 0.12
CA LYS A 105 15.38 12.11 1.10
C LYS A 105 13.86 11.99 0.99
N ILE A 106 13.37 10.76 0.91
CA ILE A 106 11.94 10.45 0.84
C ILE A 106 11.60 9.48 1.97
N LYS A 107 10.68 9.86 2.85
CA LYS A 107 10.11 8.94 3.83
C LYS A 107 9.08 8.05 3.15
N ILE A 108 9.29 6.74 3.19
CA ILE A 108 8.39 5.75 2.60
C ILE A 108 7.80 4.90 3.73
N HIS A 109 6.47 4.85 3.78
CA HIS A 109 5.70 4.06 4.72
C HIS A 109 4.97 2.96 3.96
N ASN A 110 5.39 1.72 4.18
CA ASN A 110 4.77 0.53 3.59
C ASN A 110 3.81 -0.08 4.59
N ALA A 111 2.51 -0.03 4.31
CA ALA A 111 1.45 -0.44 5.24
C ALA A 111 0.67 -1.66 4.72
N HIS A 112 0.29 -2.56 5.64
CA HIS A 112 -0.73 -3.57 5.43
C HIS A 112 -1.79 -3.43 6.52
N ILE A 113 -2.89 -2.77 6.20
CA ILE A 113 -3.96 -2.50 7.16
C ILE A 113 -4.70 -3.81 7.49
N PRO A 114 -4.92 -4.14 8.77
CA PRO A 114 -5.63 -5.35 9.15
C PRO A 114 -7.03 -5.43 8.53
N ASN A 115 -7.43 -6.62 8.08
CA ASN A 115 -8.78 -6.84 7.59
C ASN A 115 -9.80 -6.70 8.75
N GLY A 116 -10.79 -5.85 8.57
CA GLY A 116 -11.78 -5.55 9.59
C GLY A 116 -12.67 -6.73 10.01
N SER A 117 -12.94 -7.68 9.08
CA SER A 117 -13.73 -8.87 9.40
C SER A 117 -13.02 -9.82 10.38
N SER A 118 -11.69 -9.84 10.37
CA SER A 118 -10.88 -10.72 11.22
C SER A 118 -10.35 -10.01 12.47
N TYR A 119 -10.07 -8.71 12.39
CA TYR A 119 -9.36 -7.97 13.46
C TYR A 119 -10.18 -6.82 14.06
N GLY A 120 -11.42 -6.62 13.60
CA GLY A 120 -12.33 -5.64 14.16
C GLY A 120 -11.72 -4.23 14.23
N TRP A 121 -11.83 -3.60 15.38
CA TRP A 121 -11.38 -2.22 15.62
C TRP A 121 -9.88 -2.00 15.43
N LYS A 122 -9.04 -3.05 15.44
CA LYS A 122 -7.61 -2.92 15.14
C LYS A 122 -7.35 -2.33 13.76
N LYS A 123 -8.26 -2.55 12.81
CA LYS A 123 -8.24 -1.88 11.51
C LYS A 123 -8.32 -0.36 11.67
N ILE A 124 -9.29 0.12 12.40
CA ILE A 124 -9.53 1.56 12.57
C ILE A 124 -8.45 2.22 13.43
N GLU A 125 -8.03 1.56 14.52
CA GLU A 125 -6.89 2.01 15.32
C GLU A 125 -5.61 2.18 14.47
N THR A 126 -5.41 1.34 13.46
CA THR A 126 -4.29 1.47 12.52
C THR A 126 -4.45 2.67 11.61
N PHE A 127 -5.65 2.91 11.05
CA PHE A 127 -5.94 4.12 10.26
C PHE A 127 -5.74 5.39 11.06
N GLU A 128 -6.29 5.45 12.28
CA GLU A 128 -6.17 6.58 13.19
C GLU A 128 -4.70 6.88 13.55
N ALA A 129 -3.89 5.83 13.77
CA ALA A 129 -2.46 5.98 14.07
C ALA A 129 -1.68 6.53 12.86
N ILE A 130 -1.94 6.02 11.66
CA ILE A 130 -1.34 6.51 10.42
C ILE A 130 -1.72 7.97 10.20
N PHE A 131 -3.01 8.31 10.29
CA PHE A 131 -3.47 9.67 10.10
C PHE A 131 -2.86 10.62 11.14
N LYS A 132 -2.90 10.28 12.42
CA LYS A 132 -2.30 11.07 13.50
C LYS A 132 -0.84 11.43 13.23
N THR A 133 -0.07 10.48 12.70
CA THR A 133 1.36 10.71 12.44
C THR A 133 1.55 11.51 11.15
N LEU A 134 0.83 11.17 10.08
CA LEU A 134 1.09 11.74 8.76
C LEU A 134 0.32 13.04 8.49
N SER A 135 -0.66 13.41 9.30
CA SER A 135 -1.32 14.73 9.25
C SER A 135 -0.51 15.83 9.92
N SER A 136 0.55 15.48 10.67
CA SER A 136 1.47 16.47 11.22
C SER A 136 2.31 17.12 10.11
N GLU A 137 2.66 18.40 10.30
CA GLU A 137 3.57 19.11 9.40
C GLU A 137 4.92 18.37 9.33
N ASP A 138 5.40 18.15 8.11
CA ASP A 138 6.67 17.51 7.82
C ASP A 138 7.23 18.06 6.50
N ASP A 139 8.39 18.68 6.54
CA ASP A 139 9.05 19.26 5.36
C ASP A 139 9.65 18.20 4.42
N ASN A 140 9.65 16.93 4.83
CA ASN A 140 10.20 15.86 4.00
C ASN A 140 9.19 15.40 2.95
N LEU A 141 9.72 14.97 1.80
CA LEU A 141 8.93 14.23 0.82
C LEU A 141 8.49 12.90 1.41
N ARG A 142 7.21 12.56 1.23
CA ARG A 142 6.61 11.36 1.83
C ARG A 142 5.85 10.53 0.81
N ILE A 143 5.90 9.22 1.01
CA ILE A 143 5.06 8.24 0.30
C ILE A 143 4.46 7.30 1.35
N LEU A 144 3.15 7.12 1.32
CA LEU A 144 2.45 6.05 2.03
C LEU A 144 1.89 5.09 0.97
N CYS A 145 2.24 3.82 1.05
CA CYS A 145 1.76 2.82 0.09
C CYS A 145 1.44 1.50 0.80
N GLY A 146 0.66 0.64 0.15
CA GLY A 146 0.33 -0.67 0.71
C GLY A 146 -1.05 -1.17 0.37
N ASP A 147 -1.43 -2.26 1.05
CA ASP A 147 -2.78 -2.80 1.09
C ASP A 147 -3.55 -2.22 2.28
N PHE A 148 -4.56 -1.43 1.98
CA PHE A 148 -5.39 -0.77 3.01
C PHE A 148 -6.65 -1.56 3.36
N ASN A 149 -6.97 -2.64 2.63
CA ASN A 149 -8.23 -3.36 2.80
C ASN A 149 -9.46 -2.42 2.77
N SER A 150 -9.34 -1.28 2.14
CA SER A 150 -10.30 -0.17 2.00
C SER A 150 -10.05 0.61 0.71
N PRO A 151 -11.07 1.29 0.17
CA PRO A 151 -12.44 1.40 0.65
C PRO A 151 -13.34 0.23 0.21
N GLN A 152 -14.61 0.21 0.65
CA GLN A 152 -15.61 -0.72 0.14
C GLN A 152 -15.90 -0.48 -1.34
N ALA A 153 -16.00 0.79 -1.76
CA ALA A 153 -16.16 1.21 -3.15
C ALA A 153 -15.74 2.67 -3.34
N GLU A 154 -15.47 3.02 -4.58
CA GLU A 154 -15.32 4.40 -5.03
C GLU A 154 -16.32 4.63 -6.17
N LEU A 155 -17.12 5.69 -6.07
CA LEU A 155 -18.14 6.01 -7.05
C LEU A 155 -17.59 6.98 -8.12
N PRO A 156 -18.14 6.99 -9.35
CA PRO A 156 -17.68 7.89 -10.41
C PRO A 156 -17.81 9.38 -10.08
N ASN A 157 -18.70 9.75 -9.14
CA ASN A 157 -18.85 11.11 -8.63
C ASN A 157 -17.75 11.52 -7.64
N GLY A 158 -16.82 10.62 -7.32
CA GLY A 158 -15.73 10.84 -6.36
C GLY A 158 -16.08 10.47 -4.91
N GLU A 159 -17.29 10.00 -4.65
CA GLU A 159 -17.67 9.56 -3.32
C GLU A 159 -16.96 8.24 -2.96
N THR A 160 -16.36 8.19 -1.78
CA THR A 160 -15.69 7.02 -1.22
C THR A 160 -16.61 6.33 -0.22
N VAL A 161 -17.00 5.11 -0.52
CA VAL A 161 -17.86 4.29 0.36
C VAL A 161 -16.97 3.44 1.25
N THR A 162 -17.02 3.68 2.55
CA THR A 162 -16.24 2.94 3.55
C THR A 162 -16.97 1.69 4.04
N TRP A 163 -16.27 0.81 4.77
CA TRP A 163 -16.92 -0.33 5.43
C TRP A 163 -17.80 0.07 6.62
N GLY A 164 -17.73 1.33 7.06
CA GLY A 164 -18.69 1.94 8.00
C GLY A 164 -20.04 2.27 7.36
N GLN A 165 -20.16 2.12 6.05
CA GLN A 165 -21.34 2.44 5.25
C GLN A 165 -21.91 1.23 4.53
N ARG A 166 -23.15 1.35 4.07
CA ARG A 166 -23.82 0.40 3.17
C ARG A 166 -24.12 1.08 1.84
N LEU A 167 -23.75 0.43 0.76
CA LEU A 167 -24.15 0.81 -0.59
C LEU A 167 -25.37 0.00 -1.01
N SER A 168 -26.46 0.67 -1.36
CA SER A 168 -27.67 0.05 -1.90
C SER A 168 -27.49 -0.36 -3.37
N ARG A 169 -28.44 -1.13 -3.91
CA ARG A 169 -28.44 -1.49 -5.34
C ARG A 169 -28.66 -0.27 -6.26
N ASN A 170 -29.22 0.81 -5.72
CA ASN A 170 -29.47 2.06 -6.45
C ASN A 170 -28.29 3.06 -6.26
N ASN A 171 -27.14 2.61 -5.78
CA ASN A 171 -25.96 3.44 -5.45
C ASN A 171 -26.21 4.52 -4.37
N GLU A 172 -27.22 4.35 -3.53
CA GLU A 172 -27.41 5.20 -2.37
C GLU A 172 -26.51 4.74 -1.21
N VAL A 173 -25.85 5.67 -0.55
CA VAL A 173 -24.89 5.40 0.53
C VAL A 173 -25.51 5.77 1.87
N PHE A 174 -25.48 4.85 2.82
CA PHE A 174 -26.04 5.02 4.17
C PHE A 174 -25.00 4.68 5.22
N LEU A 175 -24.86 5.53 6.22
CA LEU A 175 -24.03 5.21 7.39
C LEU A 175 -24.69 4.06 8.18
N ILE A 176 -23.91 3.02 8.49
CA ILE A 176 -24.36 1.94 9.37
C ILE A 176 -24.44 2.50 10.81
N ARG A 177 -25.55 2.18 11.51
CA ARG A 177 -25.77 2.64 12.88
C ARG A 177 -24.54 2.31 13.77
N ASN A 178 -24.08 3.28 14.53
CA ASN A 178 -22.91 3.20 15.43
C ASN A 178 -21.54 3.01 14.73
N ASN A 179 -21.44 3.14 13.41
CA ASN A 179 -20.19 2.98 12.65
C ASN A 179 -19.57 4.33 12.22
N LEU A 180 -19.93 5.44 12.83
CA LEU A 180 -19.37 6.76 12.48
C LEU A 180 -17.84 6.79 12.63
N ARG A 181 -17.28 6.29 13.77
CA ARG A 181 -15.82 6.21 13.98
C ARG A 181 -15.15 5.33 12.93
N TRP A 182 -15.81 4.22 12.54
CA TRP A 182 -15.29 3.37 11.47
C TRP A 182 -15.19 4.12 10.14
N HIS A 183 -16.27 4.77 9.75
CA HIS A 183 -16.34 5.59 8.55
C HIS A 183 -15.27 6.70 8.55
N GLN A 184 -15.18 7.47 9.63
CA GLN A 184 -14.22 8.56 9.78
C GLN A 184 -12.77 8.03 9.76
N GLY A 185 -12.49 6.92 10.47
CA GLY A 185 -11.16 6.32 10.51
C GLY A 185 -10.67 5.85 9.14
N GLU A 186 -11.53 5.26 8.29
CA GLU A 186 -11.13 4.93 6.92
C GLU A 186 -10.94 6.17 6.05
N LEU A 187 -11.86 7.16 6.13
CA LEU A 187 -11.76 8.38 5.32
C LEU A 187 -10.53 9.21 5.66
N SER A 188 -10.11 9.25 6.92
CA SER A 188 -8.97 10.06 7.35
C SER A 188 -7.71 9.76 6.54
N VAL A 189 -7.46 8.49 6.19
CA VAL A 189 -6.31 8.09 5.37
C VAL A 189 -6.67 8.10 3.88
N ILE A 190 -7.79 7.48 3.49
CA ILE A 190 -8.14 7.30 2.07
C ILE A 190 -8.43 8.65 1.37
N ARG A 191 -8.89 9.67 2.11
CA ARG A 191 -9.28 10.97 1.53
C ARG A 191 -8.58 12.16 2.17
N GLU A 192 -8.56 12.25 3.50
CA GLU A 192 -8.20 13.48 4.19
C GLU A 192 -6.69 13.69 4.26
N LEU A 193 -5.85 12.66 4.07
CA LEU A 193 -4.40 12.84 3.92
C LEU A 193 -4.03 13.72 2.71
N ALA A 194 -4.92 13.89 1.74
CA ALA A 194 -4.71 14.84 0.64
C ALA A 194 -4.56 16.29 1.13
N ASP A 195 -5.26 16.68 2.20
CA ASP A 195 -5.16 17.99 2.84
C ASP A 195 -3.81 18.17 3.58
N HIS A 196 -3.08 17.07 3.79
CA HIS A 196 -1.77 17.01 4.45
C HIS A 196 -0.63 16.66 3.48
N ASN A 197 -0.76 17.06 2.21
CA ASN A 197 0.23 16.80 1.15
C ASN A 197 0.53 15.31 0.90
N LEU A 198 -0.49 14.44 1.02
CA LEU A 198 -0.43 13.02 0.70
C LEU A 198 -1.68 12.60 -0.09
N ALA A 199 -1.75 13.06 -1.36
CA ALA A 199 -2.86 12.74 -2.25
C ALA A 199 -2.70 11.32 -2.83
N ASP A 200 -3.85 10.64 -3.06
CA ASP A 200 -3.87 9.37 -3.80
C ASP A 200 -3.40 9.58 -5.24
N VAL A 201 -2.24 9.02 -5.56
CA VAL A 201 -1.56 9.23 -6.85
C VAL A 201 -2.39 8.73 -8.02
N PHE A 202 -3.06 7.59 -7.88
CA PHE A 202 -3.89 7.07 -8.97
C PHE A 202 -5.07 8.01 -9.25
N ARG A 203 -5.75 8.49 -8.21
CA ARG A 203 -6.89 9.42 -8.37
C ARG A 203 -6.47 10.81 -8.82
N GLN A 204 -5.29 11.26 -8.44
CA GLN A 204 -4.72 12.51 -8.92
C GLN A 204 -4.50 12.50 -10.44
N LEU A 205 -4.02 11.37 -10.99
CA LEU A 205 -3.72 11.24 -12.42
C LEU A 205 -4.93 10.87 -13.28
N HIS A 206 -5.86 10.07 -12.75
CA HIS A 206 -6.92 9.45 -13.57
C HIS A 206 -8.34 9.90 -13.17
N GLY A 207 -8.48 10.57 -12.02
CA GLY A 207 -9.80 10.92 -11.50
C GLY A 207 -10.62 9.68 -11.08
N TYR A 208 -11.92 9.89 -10.85
CA TYR A 208 -12.84 8.83 -10.41
C TYR A 208 -13.68 8.23 -11.54
N GLY A 209 -13.62 8.80 -12.74
CA GLY A 209 -14.31 8.27 -13.92
C GLY A 209 -13.69 6.98 -14.47
N LEU A 210 -12.40 6.73 -14.17
CA LEU A 210 -11.72 5.49 -14.52
C LEU A 210 -11.95 4.45 -13.41
N GLU A 211 -12.71 3.39 -13.73
CA GLU A 211 -12.84 2.22 -12.85
C GLU A 211 -11.53 1.42 -12.88
N GLU A 212 -10.98 1.17 -11.70
CA GLU A 212 -9.79 0.32 -11.55
C GLU A 212 -9.88 -0.46 -10.23
N TYR A 213 -9.18 -1.61 -10.16
CA TYR A 213 -9.23 -2.48 -8.99
C TYR A 213 -7.96 -3.32 -8.87
N SER A 214 -7.51 -3.51 -7.65
CA SER A 214 -6.35 -4.35 -7.33
C SER A 214 -6.75 -5.75 -6.86
N TYR A 215 -7.97 -5.92 -6.35
CA TYR A 215 -8.45 -7.15 -5.73
C TYR A 215 -9.83 -7.57 -6.24
N LEU A 216 -10.02 -8.89 -6.44
CA LEU A 216 -11.27 -9.48 -6.88
C LEU A 216 -11.90 -10.33 -5.78
N VAL A 217 -13.07 -9.91 -5.29
CA VAL A 217 -13.85 -10.73 -4.35
C VAL A 217 -14.52 -11.86 -5.12
N ARG A 218 -14.21 -13.11 -4.77
CA ARG A 218 -14.80 -14.29 -5.40
C ARG A 218 -15.69 -15.06 -4.43
N ARG A 219 -16.81 -15.57 -4.95
CA ARG A 219 -17.67 -16.54 -4.25
C ARG A 219 -17.98 -17.68 -5.20
N LYS A 220 -17.72 -18.92 -4.77
CA LYS A 220 -17.91 -20.13 -5.60
C LYS A 220 -17.26 -20.04 -6.98
N GLY A 221 -16.09 -19.38 -7.06
CA GLY A 221 -15.33 -19.19 -8.30
C GLY A 221 -15.72 -17.94 -9.11
N GLU A 222 -16.90 -17.37 -8.90
CA GLU A 222 -17.37 -16.20 -9.62
C GLU A 222 -16.92 -14.88 -8.97
N ILE A 223 -16.63 -13.86 -9.78
CA ILE A 223 -16.29 -12.52 -9.29
C ILE A 223 -17.60 -11.84 -8.88
N VAL A 224 -17.74 -11.56 -7.59
CA VAL A 224 -18.93 -10.89 -7.04
C VAL A 224 -18.69 -9.41 -6.74
N SER A 225 -17.44 -8.98 -6.67
CA SER A 225 -17.07 -7.59 -6.46
C SER A 225 -15.61 -7.33 -6.83
N LYS A 226 -15.31 -6.09 -7.16
CA LYS A 226 -13.97 -5.57 -7.46
C LYS A 226 -13.64 -4.52 -6.41
N ARG A 227 -12.36 -4.45 -5.98
CA ARG A 227 -11.91 -3.54 -4.93
C ARG A 227 -10.57 -2.93 -5.31
N ARG A 228 -10.40 -1.66 -5.04
CA ARG A 228 -9.11 -0.98 -5.09
C ARG A 228 -8.59 -0.85 -3.67
N PHE A 229 -7.88 -1.87 -3.18
CA PHE A 229 -7.36 -1.95 -1.82
C PHE A 229 -5.92 -1.46 -1.70
N ASP A 230 -5.18 -1.53 -2.80
CA ASP A 230 -3.78 -1.14 -2.85
C ASP A 230 -3.66 0.30 -3.34
N HIS A 231 -3.00 1.15 -2.57
CA HIS A 231 -2.90 2.58 -2.82
C HIS A 231 -1.46 3.07 -2.72
N VAL A 232 -1.18 4.18 -3.38
CA VAL A 232 0.01 5.01 -3.16
C VAL A 232 -0.44 6.45 -2.98
N PHE A 233 -0.15 7.01 -1.82
CA PHE A 233 -0.31 8.43 -1.50
C PHE A 233 1.07 9.06 -1.51
N ALA A 234 1.22 10.25 -2.07
CA ALA A 234 2.54 10.88 -2.21
C ALA A 234 2.47 12.40 -2.08
N SER A 235 3.56 12.99 -1.60
CA SER A 235 3.76 14.43 -1.61
C SER A 235 3.70 14.96 -3.04
N GLN A 236 3.01 16.09 -3.25
CA GLN A 236 2.78 16.69 -4.57
C GLN A 236 4.08 17.07 -5.29
N GLU A 237 5.11 17.42 -4.52
CA GLU A 237 6.45 17.78 -5.02
C GLU A 237 7.16 16.60 -5.73
N LEU A 238 6.74 15.36 -5.48
CA LEU A 238 7.26 14.19 -6.17
C LEU A 238 6.80 14.09 -7.62
N GLN A 239 5.78 14.84 -8.03
CA GLN A 239 5.29 14.96 -9.40
C GLN A 239 5.12 13.60 -10.11
N PRO A 240 4.12 12.79 -9.75
CA PRO A 240 3.90 11.50 -10.39
C PRO A 240 3.58 11.67 -11.87
N GLN A 241 4.25 10.87 -12.73
CA GLN A 241 4.07 10.88 -14.19
C GLN A 241 3.18 9.74 -14.68
N ALA A 242 3.19 8.64 -13.96
CA ALA A 242 2.35 7.48 -14.25
C ALA A 242 2.03 6.73 -12.97
N CYS A 243 0.83 6.19 -12.92
CA CYS A 243 0.37 5.28 -11.88
C CYS A 243 -0.54 4.23 -12.52
N VAL A 244 -0.16 2.96 -12.43
CA VAL A 244 -0.88 1.87 -13.09
C VAL A 244 -0.95 0.64 -12.19
N TYR A 245 -2.05 -0.12 -12.33
CA TYR A 245 -2.14 -1.46 -11.74
C TYR A 245 -1.67 -2.49 -12.77
N LEU A 246 -0.72 -3.35 -12.37
CA LEU A 246 -0.17 -4.40 -13.21
C LEU A 246 -1.08 -5.65 -13.13
N ASN A 247 -2.31 -5.51 -13.65
CA ASN A 247 -3.37 -6.51 -13.55
C ASN A 247 -2.95 -7.88 -14.11
N GLN A 248 -2.07 -7.90 -15.12
CA GLN A 248 -1.54 -9.14 -15.70
C GLN A 248 -0.84 -10.03 -14.66
N PHE A 249 -0.26 -9.49 -13.59
CA PHE A 249 0.39 -10.33 -12.58
C PHE A 249 -0.64 -11.09 -11.73
N ARG A 250 -1.78 -10.48 -11.44
CA ARG A 250 -2.91 -11.18 -10.81
C ARG A 250 -3.53 -12.19 -11.76
N GLU A 251 -3.71 -11.84 -13.04
CA GLU A 251 -4.28 -12.72 -14.06
C GLU A 251 -3.42 -13.95 -14.32
N LEU A 252 -2.10 -13.84 -14.22
CA LEU A 252 -1.14 -14.95 -14.27
C LEU A 252 -1.13 -15.78 -12.97
N GLY A 253 -1.93 -15.42 -11.96
CA GLY A 253 -2.00 -16.13 -10.69
C GLY A 253 -0.72 -16.01 -9.86
N LEU A 254 -0.03 -14.88 -9.94
CA LEU A 254 1.15 -14.62 -9.12
C LEU A 254 0.77 -14.11 -7.72
N SER A 255 -0.36 -13.43 -7.59
CA SER A 255 -0.99 -13.02 -6.33
C SER A 255 -2.49 -12.87 -6.58
N ASP A 256 -3.31 -12.76 -5.52
CA ASP A 256 -4.71 -12.34 -5.62
C ASP A 256 -4.85 -10.79 -5.67
N HIS A 257 -3.73 -10.06 -5.46
CA HIS A 257 -3.63 -8.62 -5.65
C HIS A 257 -2.84 -8.26 -6.91
N SER A 258 -3.26 -7.18 -7.59
CA SER A 258 -2.47 -6.52 -8.63
C SER A 258 -1.48 -5.55 -7.98
N PRO A 259 -0.19 -5.58 -8.37
CA PRO A 259 0.73 -4.53 -7.94
C PRO A 259 0.31 -3.16 -8.45
N ILE A 260 0.58 -2.12 -7.68
CA ILE A 260 0.53 -0.74 -8.14
C ILE A 260 1.95 -0.25 -8.42
N GLU A 261 2.18 0.28 -9.62
CA GLU A 261 3.43 0.88 -10.05
C GLU A 261 3.25 2.39 -10.20
N VAL A 262 4.17 3.16 -9.62
CA VAL A 262 4.22 4.62 -9.76
C VAL A 262 5.58 5.05 -10.29
N ILE A 263 5.57 5.95 -11.27
CA ILE A 263 6.76 6.61 -11.81
C ILE A 263 6.70 8.08 -11.39
N PHE A 264 7.70 8.52 -10.63
CA PHE A 264 7.90 9.90 -10.24
C PHE A 264 8.98 10.55 -11.10
N SER A 265 8.75 11.78 -11.53
CA SER A 265 9.74 12.56 -12.29
C SER A 265 11.01 12.81 -11.49
N PRO A 266 12.14 13.02 -12.17
CA PRO A 266 13.28 13.69 -11.56
C PRO A 266 12.86 15.10 -11.09
N SER A 267 13.09 15.44 -9.82
CA SER A 267 12.88 16.80 -9.35
C SER A 267 13.79 17.74 -10.13
N THR A 268 13.21 18.74 -10.79
CA THR A 268 13.97 19.82 -11.43
C THR A 268 14.43 20.89 -10.43
N LYS A 269 14.23 20.67 -9.14
CA LYS A 269 14.43 21.65 -8.06
C LYS A 269 15.47 21.21 -7.03
N PHE A 270 16.63 20.70 -7.47
CA PHE A 270 17.82 20.77 -6.60
C PHE A 270 19.03 20.97 -7.51
N PRO A 271 19.75 22.09 -7.39
CA PRO A 271 21.06 22.26 -8.02
C PRO A 271 22.09 21.33 -7.42
#